data_73ed61caef15929f109f5cfecfd9b42a
#
_entry.id   73ed61caef15929f109f5cfecfd9b42a
#
_cell.length_a   1.000
_cell.length_b   1.000
_cell.length_c   1.000
_cell.angle_alpha   90.00
_cell.angle_beta   90.00
_cell.angle_gamma   90.00
#
_symmetry.space_group_name_H-M   'P 1'
#
loop_
_entity.id
_entity.type
_entity.pdbx_description
1 polymer ?
#
loop_
_entity_poly.entity_id
_entity_poly.type
_entity_poly.pdbx_seq_one_letter_code
_entity_poly.pdbx_strand_id
1 'polypeptide(L)'
;MQPQKKKSHTVVLLIGWLIILGSYLLIRLAFILFGLHLRSEALGVCLAVIPYLLAALYFGKYGKSQKAWLYSLGILFPSIVEKIALYSIGAFLYGITPANIAGVMEAVAAGDVFVNLFTQPSARYVINISFFNWTYIVCGIAVSVLCVLILTKVQKNTENSK
;
A
#
# COMPACT_ATOMS: atom_id res chain seq x y z
N MET A 1 37.09 12.21 5.73
CA MET A 1 35.86 11.62 5.12
C MET A 1 35.90 10.10 5.27
N GLN A 2 35.09 9.52 6.11
CA GLN A 2 35.02 8.05 6.21
C GLN A 2 34.35 7.49 4.95
N PRO A 3 34.91 6.44 4.32
CA PRO A 3 34.26 5.81 3.16
C PRO A 3 32.91 5.23 3.60
N GLN A 4 31.82 5.74 3.05
CA GLN A 4 30.48 5.18 3.27
C GLN A 4 30.51 3.71 2.86
N LYS A 5 30.41 2.83 3.86
CA LYS A 5 30.37 1.37 3.68
C LYS A 5 29.20 1.02 2.75
N LYS A 6 29.51 0.60 1.55
CA LYS A 6 28.54 0.32 0.45
C LYS A 6 27.57 -0.74 0.91
N LYS A 7 26.32 -0.34 1.26
CA LYS A 7 25.28 -1.26 1.71
C LYS A 7 25.00 -2.35 0.66
N SER A 8 24.85 -3.59 1.09
CA SER A 8 24.43 -4.70 0.23
C SER A 8 23.03 -4.42 -0.36
N HIS A 9 22.78 -4.86 -1.58
CA HIS A 9 21.45 -4.73 -2.23
C HIS A 9 20.34 -5.34 -1.39
N THR A 10 20.61 -6.48 -0.75
CA THR A 10 19.67 -7.15 0.15
C THR A 10 19.29 -6.26 1.33
N VAL A 11 20.26 -5.60 1.95
CA VAL A 11 20.01 -4.67 3.07
C VAL A 11 19.17 -3.48 2.62
N VAL A 12 19.44 -2.93 1.42
CA VAL A 12 18.65 -1.82 0.86
C VAL A 12 17.21 -2.26 0.61
N LEU A 13 16.99 -3.46 0.05
CA LEU A 13 15.65 -4.01 -0.16
C LEU A 13 14.90 -4.24 1.15
N LEU A 14 15.54 -4.88 2.12
CA LEU A 14 14.94 -5.13 3.43
C LEU A 14 14.51 -3.85 4.13
N ILE A 15 15.37 -2.83 4.13
CA ILE A 15 15.02 -1.52 4.72
C ILE A 15 13.86 -0.87 3.95
N GLY A 16 13.83 -0.95 2.62
CA GLY A 16 12.72 -0.43 1.83
C GLY A 16 11.41 -1.12 2.15
N TRP A 17 11.40 -2.43 2.33
CA TRP A 17 10.21 -3.18 2.75
C TRP A 17 9.79 -2.87 4.18
N LEU A 18 10.75 -2.65 5.10
CA LEU A 18 10.44 -2.17 6.45
C LEU A 18 9.83 -0.75 6.42
N ILE A 19 10.25 0.11 5.50
CA ILE A 19 9.63 1.43 5.29
C ILE A 19 8.19 1.27 4.81
N ILE A 20 7.92 0.39 3.82
CA ILE A 20 6.55 0.13 3.34
C ILE A 20 5.69 -0.39 4.50
N LEU A 21 6.11 -1.44 5.17
CA LEU A 21 5.35 -2.06 6.26
C LEU A 21 5.16 -1.09 7.43
N GLY A 22 6.22 -0.43 7.88
CA GLY A 22 6.19 0.49 9.01
C GLY A 22 5.30 1.69 8.76
N SER A 23 5.41 2.32 7.58
CA SER A 23 4.53 3.45 7.23
C SER A 23 3.07 3.01 7.05
N TYR A 24 2.82 1.82 6.48
CA TYR A 24 1.48 1.25 6.37
C TYR A 24 0.82 1.06 7.75
N LEU A 25 1.55 0.46 8.68
CA LEU A 25 1.07 0.25 10.06
C LEU A 25 0.89 1.56 10.82
N LEU A 26 1.81 2.51 10.67
CA LEU A 26 1.72 3.83 11.32
C LEU A 26 0.52 4.63 10.80
N ILE A 27 0.25 4.63 9.50
CA ILE A 27 -0.92 5.30 8.93
C ILE A 27 -2.20 4.67 9.50
N ARG A 28 -2.31 3.33 9.50
CA ARG A 28 -3.47 2.65 10.08
C ARG A 28 -3.65 3.01 11.55
N LEU A 29 -2.59 2.96 12.34
CA LEU A 29 -2.63 3.30 13.76
C LEU A 29 -3.07 4.75 13.96
N ALA A 30 -2.52 5.70 13.20
CA ALA A 30 -2.90 7.10 13.27
C ALA A 30 -4.40 7.30 12.97
N PHE A 31 -4.92 6.67 11.91
CA PHE A 31 -6.35 6.76 11.59
C PHE A 31 -7.24 6.18 12.67
N ILE A 32 -6.81 5.10 13.33
CA ILE A 32 -7.53 4.52 14.48
C ILE A 32 -7.51 5.49 15.68
N LEU A 33 -6.33 5.97 16.08
CA LEU A 33 -6.16 6.83 17.24
C LEU A 33 -6.91 8.16 17.13
N PHE A 34 -6.96 8.73 15.92
CA PHE A 34 -7.68 9.99 15.67
C PHE A 34 -9.16 9.79 15.29
N GLY A 35 -9.67 8.56 15.35
CA GLY A 35 -11.07 8.28 15.00
C GLY A 35 -11.40 8.50 13.51
N LEU A 36 -10.39 8.58 12.63
CA LEU A 36 -10.55 8.82 11.20
C LEU A 36 -10.85 7.56 10.40
N HIS A 37 -10.92 6.43 11.05
CA HIS A 37 -11.18 5.11 10.43
C HIS A 37 -12.52 5.05 9.67
N LEU A 38 -13.47 5.92 10.01
CA LEU A 38 -14.75 6.05 9.28
C LEU A 38 -14.59 6.71 7.91
N ARG A 39 -13.47 7.42 7.65
CA ARG A 39 -13.15 8.04 6.37
C ARG A 39 -12.30 7.09 5.53
N SER A 40 -12.92 6.03 5.09
CA SER A 40 -12.28 4.93 4.37
C SER A 40 -11.53 5.35 3.11
N GLU A 41 -12.05 6.32 2.37
CA GLU A 41 -11.43 6.81 1.14
C GLU A 41 -10.09 7.49 1.40
N ALA A 42 -10.03 8.39 2.38
CA ALA A 42 -8.79 9.06 2.77
C ALA A 42 -7.73 8.05 3.26
N LEU A 43 -8.14 7.07 4.06
CA LEU A 43 -7.25 5.99 4.49
C LEU A 43 -6.72 5.20 3.29
N GLY A 44 -7.60 4.83 2.35
CA GLY A 44 -7.24 4.10 1.14
C GLY A 44 -6.21 4.86 0.30
N VAL A 45 -6.41 6.17 0.07
CA VAL A 45 -5.45 7.02 -0.64
C VAL A 45 -4.12 7.09 0.09
N CYS A 46 -4.11 7.32 1.40
CA CYS A 46 -2.88 7.38 2.19
C CYS A 46 -2.10 6.06 2.13
N LEU A 47 -2.78 4.92 2.24
CA LEU A 47 -2.14 3.60 2.19
C LEU A 47 -1.66 3.22 0.78
N ALA A 48 -2.36 3.68 -0.26
CA ALA A 48 -1.94 3.43 -1.64
C ALA A 48 -0.74 4.29 -2.08
N VAL A 49 -0.56 5.48 -1.50
CA VAL A 49 0.45 6.45 -1.95
C VAL A 49 1.67 6.48 -1.03
N ILE A 50 1.48 6.75 0.25
CA ILE A 50 2.58 7.13 1.15
C ILE A 50 3.63 6.02 1.32
N PRO A 51 3.28 4.76 1.61
CA PRO A 51 4.28 3.71 1.80
C PRO A 51 5.17 3.49 0.58
N TYR A 52 4.57 3.47 -0.59
CA TYR A 52 5.27 3.19 -1.84
C TYR A 52 6.10 4.39 -2.32
N LEU A 53 5.61 5.62 -2.09
CA LEU A 53 6.37 6.84 -2.38
C LEU A 53 7.61 6.94 -1.49
N LEU A 54 7.49 6.68 -0.18
CA LEU A 54 8.64 6.68 0.73
C LEU A 54 9.68 5.63 0.34
N ALA A 55 9.23 4.44 -0.02
CA ALA A 55 10.11 3.39 -0.52
C ALA A 55 10.80 3.78 -1.84
N ALA A 56 10.08 4.40 -2.77
CA ALA A 56 10.63 4.87 -4.04
C ALA A 56 11.73 5.92 -3.82
N LEU A 57 11.50 6.89 -2.93
CA LEU A 57 12.50 7.89 -2.57
C LEU A 57 13.73 7.26 -1.89
N TYR A 58 13.50 6.30 -1.00
CA TYR A 58 14.58 5.58 -0.34
C TYR A 58 15.41 4.75 -1.33
N PHE A 59 14.76 3.95 -2.18
CA PHE A 59 15.43 3.18 -3.21
C PHE A 59 16.11 4.07 -4.25
N GLY A 60 15.51 5.21 -4.59
CA GLY A 60 16.10 6.19 -5.49
C GLY A 60 17.42 6.75 -4.96
N LYS A 61 17.49 7.03 -3.65
CA LYS A 61 18.68 7.61 -3.01
C LYS A 61 19.78 6.59 -2.72
N TYR A 62 19.41 5.39 -2.27
CA TYR A 62 20.36 4.38 -1.77
C TYR A 62 20.52 3.18 -2.69
N GLY A 63 19.62 2.99 -3.65
CA GLY A 63 19.71 1.95 -4.66
C GLY A 63 20.71 2.29 -5.75
N LYS A 64 21.32 1.27 -6.36
CA LYS A 64 22.19 1.46 -7.52
C LYS A 64 21.36 1.39 -8.79
N SER A 65 21.57 2.33 -9.71
CA SER A 65 20.80 2.38 -10.97
C SER A 65 20.99 1.15 -11.85
N GLN A 66 22.17 0.54 -11.84
CA GLN A 66 22.42 -0.73 -12.52
C GLN A 66 21.46 -1.88 -12.13
N LYS A 67 20.79 -1.77 -10.98
CA LYS A 67 19.79 -2.72 -10.48
C LYS A 67 18.42 -2.06 -10.24
N ALA A 68 18.09 -1.04 -11.02
CA ALA A 68 16.81 -0.34 -10.94
C ALA A 68 15.61 -1.29 -11.01
N TRP A 69 15.68 -2.31 -11.88
CA TRP A 69 14.64 -3.34 -12.01
C TRP A 69 14.35 -4.07 -10.68
N LEU A 70 15.42 -4.36 -9.88
CA LEU A 70 15.27 -5.06 -8.60
C LEU A 70 14.51 -4.19 -7.58
N TYR A 71 14.79 -2.89 -7.55
CA TYR A 71 14.10 -1.95 -6.67
C TYR A 71 12.68 -1.63 -7.17
N SER A 72 12.48 -1.64 -8.48
CA SER A 72 11.14 -1.54 -9.07
C SER A 72 10.27 -2.71 -8.66
N LEU A 73 10.79 -3.94 -8.72
CA LEU A 73 10.12 -5.12 -8.17
C LEU A 73 9.93 -5.02 -6.66
N GLY A 74 10.87 -4.40 -5.95
CA GLY A 74 10.76 -4.13 -4.51
C GLY A 74 9.59 -3.21 -4.13
N ILE A 75 9.06 -2.42 -5.07
CA ILE A 75 7.85 -1.60 -4.91
C ILE A 75 6.61 -2.37 -5.41
N LEU A 76 6.68 -2.91 -6.62
CA LEU A 76 5.51 -3.55 -7.27
C LEU A 76 5.08 -4.83 -6.56
N PHE A 77 6.03 -5.66 -6.14
CA PHE A 77 5.73 -6.94 -5.50
C PHE A 77 4.88 -6.78 -4.22
N PRO A 78 5.27 -5.99 -3.20
CA PRO A 78 4.44 -5.83 -2.02
C PRO A 78 3.10 -5.15 -2.33
N SER A 79 3.03 -4.25 -3.32
CA SER A 79 1.77 -3.65 -3.74
C SER A 79 0.79 -4.67 -4.33
N ILE A 80 1.27 -5.54 -5.21
CA ILE A 80 0.45 -6.60 -5.81
C ILE A 80 0.03 -7.62 -4.75
N VAL A 81 0.97 -8.03 -3.89
CA VAL A 81 0.69 -8.98 -2.80
C VAL A 81 -0.38 -8.43 -1.85
N GLU A 82 -0.31 -7.15 -1.49
CA GLU A 82 -1.34 -6.49 -0.69
C GLU A 82 -2.72 -6.59 -1.35
N LYS A 83 -2.83 -6.28 -2.66
CA LYS A 83 -4.11 -6.32 -3.37
C LYS A 83 -4.66 -7.75 -3.48
N ILE A 84 -3.80 -8.72 -3.75
CA ILE A 84 -4.18 -10.14 -3.78
C ILE A 84 -4.62 -10.60 -2.39
N ALA A 85 -3.90 -10.22 -1.33
CA ALA A 85 -4.25 -10.58 0.04
C ALA A 85 -5.61 -9.99 0.45
N LEU A 86 -5.85 -8.70 0.16
CA LEU A 86 -7.12 -8.05 0.44
C LEU A 86 -8.27 -8.71 -0.36
N TYR A 87 -8.07 -8.97 -1.65
CA TYR A 87 -9.05 -9.68 -2.45
C TYR A 87 -9.38 -11.06 -1.86
N SER A 88 -8.34 -11.83 -1.51
CA SER A 88 -8.51 -13.17 -0.94
C SER A 88 -9.23 -13.13 0.40
N ILE A 89 -8.88 -12.21 1.29
CA ILE A 89 -9.56 -12.01 2.57
C ILE A 89 -11.04 -11.64 2.33
N GLY A 90 -11.30 -10.69 1.42
CA GLY A 90 -12.66 -10.29 1.07
C GLY A 90 -13.49 -11.44 0.53
N ALA A 91 -12.94 -12.15 -0.46
CA ALA A 91 -13.67 -13.23 -1.13
C ALA A 91 -13.89 -14.46 -0.24
N PHE A 92 -12.81 -14.95 0.42
CA PHE A 92 -12.87 -16.22 1.15
C PHE A 92 -13.43 -16.10 2.56
N LEU A 93 -13.18 -14.99 3.28
CA LEU A 93 -13.67 -14.83 4.64
C LEU A 93 -15.03 -14.12 4.71
N TYR A 94 -15.31 -13.25 3.77
CA TYR A 94 -16.50 -12.39 3.84
C TYR A 94 -17.42 -12.50 2.63
N GLY A 95 -17.07 -13.26 1.60
CA GLY A 95 -17.86 -13.36 0.36
C GLY A 95 -17.94 -12.04 -0.42
N ILE A 96 -17.06 -11.08 -0.14
CA ILE A 96 -17.04 -9.76 -0.78
C ILE A 96 -16.00 -9.75 -1.88
N THR A 97 -16.43 -9.39 -3.07
CA THR A 97 -15.58 -9.25 -4.24
C THR A 97 -15.83 -7.90 -4.91
N PRO A 98 -14.89 -7.39 -5.74
CA PRO A 98 -15.15 -6.19 -6.52
C PRO A 98 -16.41 -6.26 -7.41
N ALA A 99 -16.88 -7.48 -7.74
CA ALA A 99 -18.04 -7.67 -8.57
C ALA A 99 -19.38 -7.50 -7.81
N ASN A 100 -19.42 -7.82 -6.52
CA ASN A 100 -20.64 -7.75 -5.72
C ASN A 100 -20.66 -6.64 -4.66
N ILE A 101 -19.57 -5.86 -4.54
CA ILE A 101 -19.42 -4.86 -3.48
C ILE A 101 -20.53 -3.79 -3.49
N ALA A 102 -21.07 -3.44 -4.66
CA ALA A 102 -22.16 -2.46 -4.75
C ALA A 102 -23.42 -2.97 -4.04
N GLY A 103 -23.83 -4.21 -4.33
CA GLY A 103 -24.96 -4.82 -3.64
C GLY A 103 -24.72 -5.03 -2.15
N VAL A 104 -23.49 -5.35 -1.74
CA VAL A 104 -23.11 -5.42 -0.32
C VAL A 104 -23.27 -4.07 0.36
N MET A 105 -22.87 -2.98 -0.29
CA MET A 105 -23.03 -1.62 0.28
C MET A 105 -24.50 -1.21 0.40
N GLU A 106 -25.36 -1.59 -0.56
CA GLU A 106 -26.80 -1.37 -0.49
C GLU A 106 -27.42 -2.16 0.66
N ALA A 107 -27.06 -3.44 0.82
CA ALA A 107 -27.53 -4.27 1.92
C ALA A 107 -27.12 -3.72 3.28
N VAL A 108 -25.87 -3.19 3.41
CA VAL A 108 -25.42 -2.50 4.63
C VAL A 108 -26.29 -1.29 4.92
N ALA A 109 -26.59 -0.48 3.91
CA ALA A 109 -27.42 0.70 4.06
C ALA A 109 -28.88 0.36 4.45
N ALA A 110 -29.40 -0.78 3.96
CA ALA A 110 -30.71 -1.30 4.31
C ALA A 110 -30.80 -1.95 5.71
N GLY A 111 -29.65 -2.11 6.41
CA GLY A 111 -29.59 -2.69 7.74
C GLY A 111 -29.61 -4.22 7.77
N ASP A 112 -29.18 -4.86 6.70
CA ASP A 112 -29.05 -6.32 6.64
C ASP A 112 -28.12 -6.85 7.71
N VAL A 113 -28.60 -7.80 8.53
CA VAL A 113 -27.88 -8.36 9.70
C VAL A 113 -26.58 -9.06 9.30
N PHE A 114 -26.54 -9.74 8.15
CA PHE A 114 -25.36 -10.42 7.66
C PHE A 114 -24.22 -9.44 7.39
N VAL A 115 -24.56 -8.27 6.88
CA VAL A 115 -23.62 -7.23 6.54
C VAL A 115 -23.25 -6.35 7.74
N ASN A 116 -24.09 -6.32 8.78
CA ASN A 116 -23.81 -5.62 10.03
C ASN A 116 -22.55 -6.14 10.76
N LEU A 117 -22.10 -7.37 10.48
CA LEU A 117 -20.80 -7.86 10.94
C LEU A 117 -19.66 -6.95 10.51
N PHE A 118 -19.72 -6.32 9.33
CA PHE A 118 -18.74 -5.37 8.84
C PHE A 118 -18.88 -3.98 9.44
N THR A 119 -20.04 -3.65 9.98
CA THR A 119 -20.30 -2.38 10.65
C THR A 119 -19.90 -2.40 12.12
N GLN A 120 -19.59 -3.58 12.68
CA GLN A 120 -19.07 -3.67 14.04
C GLN A 120 -17.72 -2.94 14.19
N PRO A 121 -17.50 -2.24 15.30
CA PRO A 121 -16.26 -1.49 15.52
C PRO A 121 -15.00 -2.32 15.30
N SER A 122 -14.99 -3.57 15.75
CA SER A 122 -13.86 -4.49 15.59
C SER A 122 -13.55 -4.81 14.12
N ALA A 123 -14.55 -5.00 13.26
CA ALA A 123 -14.33 -5.26 11.85
C ALA A 123 -13.83 -4.01 11.09
N ARG A 124 -14.30 -2.83 11.47
CA ARG A 124 -13.88 -1.55 10.88
C ARG A 124 -12.39 -1.24 11.09
N TYR A 125 -11.79 -1.72 12.17
CA TYR A 125 -10.36 -1.52 12.43
C TYR A 125 -9.47 -2.43 11.61
N VAL A 126 -9.95 -3.60 11.23
CA VAL A 126 -9.15 -4.60 10.52
C VAL A 126 -9.32 -4.49 9.01
N ILE A 127 -10.55 -4.35 8.55
CA ILE A 127 -10.90 -4.40 7.13
C ILE A 127 -11.84 -3.27 6.80
N ASN A 128 -11.49 -2.50 5.78
CA ASN A 128 -12.37 -1.50 5.22
C ASN A 128 -12.95 -2.01 3.90
N ILE A 129 -14.26 -2.01 3.80
CA ILE A 129 -14.99 -2.52 2.64
C ILE A 129 -14.58 -1.87 1.32
N SER A 130 -14.18 -0.60 1.38
CA SER A 130 -13.70 0.15 0.22
C SER A 130 -12.45 -0.44 -0.42
N PHE A 131 -11.65 -1.19 0.34
CA PHE A 131 -10.44 -1.81 -0.17
C PHE A 131 -10.72 -2.99 -1.11
N PHE A 132 -11.93 -3.50 -1.11
CA PHE A 132 -12.35 -4.57 -2.02
C PHE A 132 -12.86 -4.05 -3.37
N ASN A 133 -12.94 -2.73 -3.56
CA ASN A 133 -13.39 -2.10 -4.79
C ASN A 133 -12.31 -2.17 -5.88
N TRP A 134 -12.73 -2.36 -7.13
CA TRP A 134 -11.86 -2.26 -8.30
C TRP A 134 -11.09 -0.94 -8.37
N THR A 135 -11.70 0.16 -7.95
CA THR A 135 -11.04 1.47 -7.91
C THR A 135 -9.78 1.44 -7.05
N TYR A 136 -9.85 0.85 -5.85
CA TYR A 136 -8.68 0.74 -4.98
C TYR A 136 -7.60 -0.16 -5.59
N ILE A 137 -7.99 -1.29 -6.17
CA ILE A 137 -7.06 -2.25 -6.78
C ILE A 137 -6.33 -1.60 -7.96
N VAL A 138 -7.08 -1.06 -8.93
CA VAL A 138 -6.51 -0.50 -10.17
C VAL A 138 -5.73 0.77 -9.90
N CYS A 139 -6.29 1.71 -9.17
CA CYS A 139 -5.60 2.97 -8.82
C CYS A 139 -4.37 2.72 -7.94
N GLY A 140 -4.45 1.78 -6.99
CA GLY A 140 -3.31 1.43 -6.15
C GLY A 140 -2.16 0.80 -6.94
N ILE A 141 -2.42 -0.03 -7.93
CA ILE A 141 -1.41 -0.56 -8.84
C ILE A 141 -0.84 0.57 -9.71
N ALA A 142 -1.69 1.43 -10.28
CA ALA A 142 -1.25 2.56 -11.09
C ALA A 142 -0.31 3.51 -10.30
N VAL A 143 -0.64 3.80 -9.04
CA VAL A 143 0.20 4.60 -8.14
C VAL A 143 1.55 3.92 -7.90
N SER A 144 1.60 2.60 -7.69
CA SER A 144 2.88 1.91 -7.53
C SER A 144 3.75 1.96 -8.79
N VAL A 145 3.14 1.91 -9.97
CA VAL A 145 3.86 2.13 -11.25
C VAL A 145 4.41 3.56 -11.32
N LEU A 146 3.63 4.58 -10.94
CA LEU A 146 4.12 5.95 -10.85
C LEU A 146 5.28 6.08 -9.84
N CYS A 147 5.22 5.39 -8.72
CA CYS A 147 6.32 5.36 -7.75
C CYS A 147 7.60 4.75 -8.36
N VAL A 148 7.49 3.76 -9.23
CA VAL A 148 8.64 3.21 -9.98
C VAL A 148 9.24 4.26 -10.94
N LEU A 149 8.41 5.06 -11.60
CA LEU A 149 8.90 6.17 -12.44
C LEU A 149 9.62 7.23 -11.61
N ILE A 150 9.12 7.55 -10.42
CA ILE A 150 9.78 8.48 -9.49
C ILE A 150 11.13 7.90 -9.05
N LEU A 151 11.19 6.62 -8.68
CA LEU A 151 12.41 5.91 -8.33
C LEU A 151 13.48 6.07 -9.43
N THR A 152 13.14 5.78 -10.67
CA THR A 152 14.10 5.86 -11.80
C THR A 152 14.59 7.29 -12.02
N LYS A 153 13.71 8.29 -11.89
CA LYS A 153 14.05 9.71 -11.99
C LYS A 153 15.00 10.15 -10.86
N VAL A 154 14.73 9.75 -9.61
CA VAL A 154 15.58 10.08 -8.46
C VAL A 154 16.95 9.44 -8.59
N GLN A 155 17.03 8.18 -9.05
CA GLN A 155 18.31 7.51 -9.30
C GLN A 155 19.15 8.26 -10.33
N LYS A 156 18.56 8.64 -11.47
CA LYS A 156 19.23 9.39 -12.52
C LYS A 156 19.78 10.73 -12.00
N ASN A 157 18.99 11.47 -11.22
CA ASN A 157 19.43 12.73 -10.64
C ASN A 157 20.56 12.54 -9.63
N THR A 158 20.53 11.48 -8.83
CA THR A 158 21.59 11.16 -7.85
C THR A 158 22.91 10.77 -8.51
N GLU A 159 22.87 10.19 -9.71
CA GLU A 159 24.07 9.86 -10.49
C GLU A 159 24.68 11.11 -11.13
N ASN A 160 23.84 11.99 -11.66
CA ASN A 160 24.31 13.23 -12.31
C ASN A 160 24.90 14.25 -11.31
N SER A 161 24.65 14.10 -10.02
CA SER A 161 25.17 14.99 -8.97
C SER A 161 26.46 14.49 -8.30
N LYS A 162 27.05 13.40 -8.80
CA LYS A 162 28.32 12.81 -8.34
C LYS A 162 29.43 13.00 -9.35
#